data_7cee693d329b61fec5d87903a1c89dc0
#
_entry.id   7cee693d329b61fec5d87903a1c89dc0
#
_cell.length_a   1.000
_cell.length_b   1.000
_cell.length_c   1.000
_cell.angle_alpha   90.00
_cell.angle_beta   90.00
_cell.angle_gamma   90.00
#
_symmetry.space_group_name_H-M   'P 1'
#
loop_
_entity.id
_entity.type
_entity.pdbx_description
1 polymer ?
#
loop_
_entity_poly.entity_id
_entity_poly.type
_entity_poly.pdbx_seq_one_letter_code
_entity_poly.pdbx_strand_id
1 'polypeptide(L)'
;MVVRAFCDRRERRRFAASAGAGTRARVLSRYVRDQKSLSLLAAIAKMSLMPAQRLQQLTPVAERLGRIQEGARADIAVFDPATVQDRATFRAAAEPSVGLRYVMVAGTLVVDGAHVVDGVAPGQPLLRTVVPKR
;
A
#
# COMPACT_ATOMS: atom_id res chain seq x y z
N MET A 1 -3.91 3.24 -2.65
CA MET A 1 -3.68 2.93 -1.23
C MET A 1 -2.44 3.67 -0.80
N VAL A 2 -2.58 4.68 0.05
CA VAL A 2 -1.41 5.42 0.55
C VAL A 2 -0.70 4.50 1.54
N VAL A 3 0.37 3.86 1.07
CA VAL A 3 1.36 3.32 1.99
C VAL A 3 2.05 4.55 2.56
N ARG A 4 1.74 4.93 3.79
CA ARG A 4 2.65 5.77 4.56
C ARG A 4 3.93 4.97 4.78
N ALA A 5 4.82 4.98 3.79
CA ALA A 5 6.21 4.66 4.01
C ALA A 5 6.82 5.91 4.64
N PHE A 6 6.50 6.16 5.90
CA PHE A 6 7.20 7.21 6.60
C PHE A 6 7.23 7.00 8.09
N CYS A 7 8.39 6.73 8.58
CA CYS A 7 8.81 7.14 9.90
C CYS A 7 10.33 7.05 9.97
N ASP A 8 10.96 8.00 10.64
CA ASP A 8 12.38 8.02 10.94
C ASP A 8 12.86 6.65 11.45
N ARG A 9 14.01 6.17 10.91
CA ARG A 9 14.59 4.87 11.26
C ARG A 9 14.84 4.67 12.75
N ARG A 10 14.95 5.75 13.53
CA ARG A 10 15.23 5.69 14.98
C ARG A 10 13.97 5.50 15.83
N GLU A 11 12.80 6.00 15.41
CA GLU A 11 11.54 5.84 16.15
C GLU A 11 10.79 4.55 15.80
N ARG A 12 11.03 3.92 14.66
CA ARG A 12 10.34 2.70 14.21
C ARG A 12 10.54 1.49 15.13
N ARG A 13 11.59 1.47 15.92
CA ARG A 13 11.91 0.29 16.73
C ARG A 13 11.01 0.09 17.94
N ARG A 14 10.22 1.09 18.34
CA ARG A 14 9.48 1.01 19.63
C ARG A 14 8.02 0.52 19.51
N PHE A 15 7.34 0.64 18.35
CA PHE A 15 5.91 0.30 18.22
C PHE A 15 5.48 -0.24 16.84
N ALA A 16 6.35 -0.79 16.04
CA ALA A 16 5.95 -1.35 14.76
C ALA A 16 5.28 -2.71 14.97
N ALA A 17 3.96 -2.79 14.77
CA ALA A 17 3.31 -4.08 14.63
C ALA A 17 3.75 -4.74 13.33
N SER A 18 4.06 -6.04 13.35
CA SER A 18 4.42 -6.82 12.16
C SER A 18 3.39 -6.71 11.04
N ALA A 19 2.12 -6.47 11.39
CA ALA A 19 1.04 -6.20 10.46
C ALA A 19 1.20 -4.88 9.67
N GLY A 20 1.99 -3.92 10.14
CA GLY A 20 2.16 -2.63 9.47
C GLY A 20 2.95 -2.69 8.17
N ALA A 21 4.06 -3.41 8.16
CA ALA A 21 4.97 -3.48 7.02
C ALA A 21 4.56 -4.56 5.99
N GLY A 22 4.09 -5.71 6.45
CA GLY A 22 3.94 -6.92 5.63
C GLY A 22 2.52 -7.34 5.28
N THR A 23 1.45 -6.72 5.85
CA THR A 23 0.07 -7.20 5.70
C THR A 23 -0.35 -7.45 4.26
N ARG A 24 -0.02 -6.55 3.34
CA ARG A 24 -0.46 -6.66 1.94
C ARG A 24 0.23 -7.81 1.22
N ALA A 25 1.53 -7.94 1.41
CA ALA A 25 2.31 -9.05 0.87
C ALA A 25 1.87 -10.38 1.47
N ARG A 26 1.52 -10.42 2.78
CA ARG A 26 0.96 -11.61 3.44
C ARG A 26 -0.37 -12.04 2.85
N VAL A 27 -1.25 -11.10 2.50
CA VAL A 27 -2.51 -11.44 1.82
C VAL A 27 -2.23 -12.11 0.49
N LEU A 28 -1.32 -11.56 -0.31
CA LEU A 28 -0.98 -12.09 -1.63
C LEU A 28 -0.27 -13.44 -1.54
N SER A 29 0.71 -13.59 -0.65
CA SER A 29 1.45 -14.84 -0.50
C SER A 29 0.58 -15.92 0.14
N ARG A 30 0.11 -15.69 1.36
CA ARG A 30 -0.53 -16.73 2.16
C ARG A 30 -1.94 -17.07 1.70
N TYR A 31 -2.82 -16.06 1.51
CA TYR A 31 -4.23 -16.33 1.23
C TYR A 31 -4.53 -16.51 -0.26
N VAL A 32 -3.78 -15.86 -1.14
CA VAL A 32 -3.96 -16.03 -2.59
C VAL A 32 -3.13 -17.19 -3.12
N ARG A 33 -1.79 -17.14 -2.95
CA ARG A 33 -0.88 -18.12 -3.54
C ARG A 33 -0.92 -19.47 -2.83
N ASP A 34 -0.70 -19.49 -1.50
CA ASP A 34 -0.46 -20.73 -0.77
C ASP A 34 -1.77 -21.45 -0.39
N GLN A 35 -2.72 -20.74 0.22
CA GLN A 35 -4.00 -21.32 0.66
C GLN A 35 -5.08 -21.32 -0.43
N LYS A 36 -4.95 -20.50 -1.49
CA LYS A 36 -5.95 -20.33 -2.56
C LYS A 36 -7.36 -20.03 -2.04
N SER A 37 -7.46 -19.46 -0.83
CA SER A 37 -8.73 -19.11 -0.19
C SER A 37 -9.32 -17.80 -0.73
N LEU A 38 -8.53 -17.03 -1.49
CA LEU A 38 -8.92 -15.76 -2.08
C LEU A 38 -8.34 -15.66 -3.49
N SER A 39 -9.15 -15.25 -4.47
CA SER A 39 -8.62 -14.98 -5.80
C SER A 39 -7.75 -13.71 -5.81
N LEU A 40 -6.78 -13.64 -6.72
CA LEU A 40 -5.90 -12.47 -6.85
C LEU A 40 -6.70 -11.17 -7.07
N LEU A 41 -7.69 -11.21 -7.97
CA LEU A 41 -8.52 -10.05 -8.26
C LEU A 41 -9.33 -9.60 -7.03
N ALA A 42 -9.90 -10.54 -6.28
CA ALA A 42 -10.63 -10.22 -5.05
C ALA A 42 -9.70 -9.64 -3.98
N ALA A 43 -8.48 -10.16 -3.84
CA ALA A 43 -7.48 -9.61 -2.93
C ALA A 43 -7.11 -8.17 -3.30
N ILE A 44 -6.81 -7.91 -4.57
CA ILE A 44 -6.49 -6.56 -5.07
C ILE A 44 -7.67 -5.62 -4.84
N ALA A 45 -8.88 -6.01 -5.18
CA ALA A 45 -10.08 -5.18 -4.97
C ALA A 45 -10.27 -4.82 -3.49
N LYS A 46 -10.13 -5.80 -2.57
CA LYS A 46 -10.24 -5.59 -1.12
C LYS A 46 -9.13 -4.69 -0.56
N MET A 47 -7.96 -4.68 -1.16
CA MET A 47 -6.81 -3.89 -0.70
C MET A 47 -6.73 -2.49 -1.34
N SER A 48 -7.43 -2.23 -2.45
CA SER A 48 -7.34 -0.98 -3.22
C SER A 48 -8.70 -0.34 -3.49
N LEU A 49 -9.50 -0.92 -4.38
CA LEU A 49 -10.73 -0.31 -4.87
C LEU A 49 -11.79 -0.17 -3.77
N MET A 50 -12.05 -1.22 -3.01
CA MET A 50 -13.12 -1.19 -1.98
C MET A 50 -12.83 -0.18 -0.86
N PRO A 51 -11.60 -0.06 -0.31
CA PRO A 51 -11.28 1.03 0.62
C PRO A 51 -11.42 2.41 0.00
N ALA A 52 -11.02 2.60 -1.26
CA ALA A 52 -11.19 3.87 -1.95
C ALA A 52 -12.67 4.25 -2.09
N GLN A 53 -13.53 3.30 -2.49
CA GLN A 53 -14.98 3.51 -2.59
C GLN A 53 -15.61 3.92 -1.24
N ARG A 54 -15.14 3.34 -0.13
CA ARG A 54 -15.59 3.75 1.21
C ARG A 54 -15.18 5.18 1.54
N LEU A 55 -13.97 5.59 1.15
CA LEU A 55 -13.46 6.94 1.37
C LEU A 55 -14.14 7.99 0.48
N GLN A 56 -14.71 7.61 -0.66
CA GLN A 56 -15.43 8.54 -1.55
C GLN A 56 -16.59 9.27 -0.85
N GLN A 57 -17.21 8.63 0.14
CA GLN A 57 -18.25 9.25 0.95
C GLN A 57 -17.74 10.41 1.84
N LEU A 58 -16.42 10.46 2.08
CA LEU A 58 -15.78 11.44 2.96
C LEU A 58 -14.96 12.47 2.22
N THR A 59 -14.44 12.13 1.04
CA THR A 59 -13.60 13.00 0.23
C THR A 59 -13.68 12.67 -1.26
N PRO A 60 -13.98 13.64 -2.14
CA PRO A 60 -14.01 13.41 -3.59
C PRO A 60 -12.68 12.94 -4.18
N VAL A 61 -11.56 13.31 -3.55
CA VAL A 61 -10.22 12.87 -4.00
C VAL A 61 -10.11 11.35 -4.07
N ALA A 62 -10.86 10.62 -3.25
CA ALA A 62 -10.84 9.16 -3.23
C ALA A 62 -11.44 8.53 -4.51
N GLU A 63 -12.18 9.26 -5.33
CA GLU A 63 -12.66 8.79 -6.64
C GLU A 63 -11.52 8.46 -7.61
N ARG A 64 -10.36 9.12 -7.42
CA ARG A 64 -9.16 8.93 -8.23
C ARG A 64 -8.19 7.89 -7.66
N LEU A 65 -8.58 7.16 -6.61
CA LEU A 65 -7.71 6.20 -5.91
C LEU A 65 -8.16 4.75 -6.13
N GLY A 66 -7.22 3.82 -5.95
CA GLY A 66 -7.48 2.38 -5.92
C GLY A 66 -7.87 1.75 -7.25
N ARG A 67 -7.62 2.45 -8.36
CA ARG A 67 -7.95 2.00 -9.72
C ARG A 67 -6.88 2.45 -10.71
N ILE A 68 -6.78 1.73 -11.82
CA ILE A 68 -5.95 2.10 -12.97
C ILE A 68 -6.90 2.56 -14.06
N GLN A 69 -6.98 3.85 -14.27
CA GLN A 69 -7.78 4.48 -15.32
C GLN A 69 -7.21 5.86 -15.65
N GLU A 70 -7.53 6.40 -16.82
CA GLU A 70 -7.15 7.75 -17.20
C GLU A 70 -7.70 8.78 -16.18
N GLY A 71 -6.86 9.76 -15.81
CA GLY A 71 -7.18 10.79 -14.80
C GLY A 71 -7.13 10.29 -13.34
N ALA A 72 -6.89 8.99 -13.09
CA ALA A 72 -6.66 8.50 -11.75
C ALA A 72 -5.27 8.90 -11.23
N ARG A 73 -5.12 8.88 -9.90
CA ARG A 73 -3.82 9.11 -9.27
C ARG A 73 -2.91 7.89 -9.50
N ALA A 74 -1.69 8.12 -9.94
CA ALA A 74 -0.72 7.07 -10.24
C ALA A 74 -0.06 6.54 -8.94
N ASP A 75 -0.84 5.82 -8.12
CA ASP A 75 -0.39 5.03 -6.98
C ASP A 75 -0.38 3.56 -7.41
N ILE A 76 0.75 3.09 -7.93
CA ILE A 76 0.87 1.79 -8.63
C ILE A 76 1.92 0.93 -7.94
N ALA A 77 1.59 -0.34 -7.71
CA ALA A 77 2.56 -1.34 -7.27
C ALA A 77 2.66 -2.46 -8.31
N VAL A 78 3.87 -2.72 -8.79
CA VAL A 78 4.19 -3.83 -9.70
C VAL A 78 4.88 -4.92 -8.89
N PHE A 79 4.29 -6.10 -8.86
CA PHE A 79 4.80 -7.22 -8.09
C PHE A 79 4.70 -8.52 -8.87
N ASP A 80 5.51 -9.49 -8.49
CA ASP A 80 5.43 -10.86 -9.00
C ASP A 80 4.61 -11.71 -8.00
N PRO A 81 3.43 -12.23 -8.43
CA PRO A 81 2.59 -13.06 -7.57
C PRO A 81 3.28 -14.34 -7.06
N ALA A 82 4.28 -14.84 -7.79
CA ALA A 82 5.01 -16.04 -7.41
C ALA A 82 6.01 -15.80 -6.28
N THR A 83 6.58 -14.60 -6.22
CA THR A 83 7.68 -14.29 -5.29
C THR A 83 7.33 -13.29 -4.20
N VAL A 84 6.18 -12.56 -4.32
CA VAL A 84 5.76 -11.61 -3.30
C VAL A 84 5.58 -12.29 -1.95
N GLN A 85 6.23 -11.74 -0.90
CA GLN A 85 6.19 -12.32 0.43
C GLN A 85 6.42 -11.28 1.52
N ASP A 86 5.69 -11.44 2.62
CA ASP A 86 5.89 -10.73 3.88
C ASP A 86 7.11 -11.33 4.62
N ARG A 87 8.01 -10.47 5.05
CA ARG A 87 9.18 -10.84 5.88
C ARG A 87 9.09 -10.29 7.29
N ALA A 88 8.09 -9.48 7.58
CA ALA A 88 7.94 -8.90 8.91
C ALA A 88 7.60 -9.97 9.96
N THR A 89 8.33 -9.92 11.06
CA THR A 89 8.12 -10.78 12.25
C THR A 89 7.91 -9.93 13.48
N PHE A 90 7.51 -10.53 14.60
CA PHE A 90 7.40 -9.80 15.87
C PHE A 90 8.74 -9.22 16.34
N ARG A 91 9.86 -9.86 16.00
CA ARG A 91 11.21 -9.39 16.34
C ARG A 91 11.75 -8.36 15.36
N ALA A 92 11.35 -8.45 14.09
CA ALA A 92 11.76 -7.57 12.99
C ALA A 92 10.50 -7.04 12.28
N ALA A 93 9.71 -6.23 12.98
CA ALA A 93 8.40 -5.78 12.53
C ALA A 93 8.45 -4.80 11.34
N ALA A 94 9.58 -4.14 11.12
CA ALA A 94 9.79 -3.19 10.03
C ALA A 94 10.54 -3.81 8.83
N GLU A 95 10.68 -5.13 8.79
CA GLU A 95 11.31 -5.82 7.66
C GLU A 95 10.50 -5.57 6.37
N PRO A 96 11.14 -5.09 5.29
CA PRO A 96 10.44 -4.85 4.03
C PRO A 96 9.97 -6.17 3.38
N SER A 97 8.79 -6.14 2.76
CA SER A 97 8.31 -7.23 1.93
C SER A 97 9.17 -7.38 0.68
N VAL A 98 9.29 -8.61 0.16
CA VAL A 98 10.00 -8.92 -1.08
C VAL A 98 9.01 -9.18 -2.23
N GLY A 99 9.51 -9.24 -3.48
CA GLY A 99 8.69 -9.50 -4.67
C GLY A 99 7.95 -8.28 -5.21
N LEU A 100 8.17 -7.10 -4.65
CA LEU A 100 7.72 -5.82 -5.19
C LEU A 100 8.84 -5.26 -6.08
N ARG A 101 8.61 -5.15 -7.38
CA ARG A 101 9.62 -4.65 -8.33
C ARG A 101 9.63 -3.13 -8.41
N TYR A 102 8.43 -2.55 -8.57
CA TYR A 102 8.27 -1.09 -8.68
C TYR A 102 7.12 -0.64 -7.81
N VAL A 103 7.27 0.47 -7.12
CA VAL A 103 6.18 1.14 -6.43
C VAL A 103 6.23 2.62 -6.78
N MET A 104 5.10 3.12 -7.22
CA MET A 104 4.90 4.51 -7.61
C MET A 104 3.85 5.14 -6.70
N VAL A 105 4.12 6.34 -6.23
CA VAL A 105 3.19 7.13 -5.40
C VAL A 105 3.03 8.51 -6.02
N ALA A 106 1.81 8.88 -6.38
CA ALA A 106 1.51 10.13 -7.08
C ALA A 106 2.38 10.35 -8.34
N GLY A 107 2.67 9.26 -9.09
CA GLY A 107 3.49 9.29 -10.28
C GLY A 107 5.02 9.29 -10.03
N THR A 108 5.46 9.31 -8.77
CA THR A 108 6.88 9.30 -8.43
C THR A 108 7.30 7.90 -7.97
N LEU A 109 8.39 7.39 -8.51
CA LEU A 109 8.94 6.08 -8.17
C LEU A 109 9.55 6.13 -6.76
N VAL A 110 9.08 5.25 -5.87
CA VAL A 110 9.58 5.11 -4.49
C VAL A 110 10.25 3.76 -4.24
N VAL A 111 10.00 2.78 -5.12
CA VAL A 111 10.75 1.52 -5.21
C VAL A 111 11.08 1.30 -6.68
N ASP A 112 12.35 1.11 -6.98
CA ASP A 112 12.90 0.84 -8.30
C ASP A 112 13.73 -0.43 -8.27
N GLY A 113 13.43 -1.40 -9.15
CA GLY A 113 14.15 -2.67 -9.20
C GLY A 113 14.21 -3.40 -7.85
N ALA A 114 13.15 -3.34 -7.03
CA ALA A 114 13.06 -3.88 -5.66
C ALA A 114 13.89 -3.12 -4.60
N HIS A 115 14.47 -1.97 -4.92
CA HIS A 115 15.21 -1.12 -3.99
C HIS A 115 14.40 0.14 -3.66
N VAL A 116 14.41 0.54 -2.39
CA VAL A 116 13.77 1.79 -1.95
C VAL A 116 14.61 2.96 -2.45
N VAL A 117 13.97 3.94 -3.11
CA VAL A 117 14.62 5.18 -3.54
C VAL A 117 14.75 6.10 -2.34
N ASP A 118 15.98 6.42 -1.95
CA ASP A 118 16.25 7.27 -0.80
C ASP A 118 15.90 8.74 -1.08
N GLY A 119 15.44 9.44 -0.04
CA GLY A 119 15.13 10.86 -0.11
C GLY A 119 13.80 11.22 -0.80
N VAL A 120 13.03 10.23 -1.28
CA VAL A 120 11.77 10.44 -1.99
C VAL A 120 10.58 10.15 -1.08
N ALA A 121 9.70 11.15 -0.87
CA ALA A 121 8.51 11.01 -0.04
C ALA A 121 7.29 11.75 -0.65
N PRO A 122 6.75 11.29 -1.81
CA PRO A 122 5.70 11.99 -2.55
C PRO A 122 4.29 11.83 -1.97
N GLY A 123 4.15 11.11 -0.86
CA GLY A 123 2.87 10.85 -0.22
C GLY A 123 2.18 12.13 0.24
N GLN A 124 0.91 12.30 -0.15
CA GLN A 124 0.07 13.43 0.27
C GLN A 124 -1.04 12.94 1.20
N PRO A 125 -1.41 13.69 2.25
CA PRO A 125 -2.53 13.34 3.12
C PRO A 125 -3.86 13.45 2.36
N LEU A 126 -4.78 12.53 2.66
CA LEU A 126 -6.17 12.65 2.23
C LEU A 126 -6.91 13.44 3.31
N LEU A 127 -7.27 14.67 2.98
CA LEU A 127 -8.01 15.54 3.87
C LEU A 127 -9.52 15.35 3.64
N ARG A 128 -10.28 15.30 4.73
CA ARG A 128 -11.74 15.33 4.66
C ARG A 128 -12.18 16.73 4.24
N THR A 129 -13.08 16.81 3.27
CA THR A 129 -13.77 18.07 2.98
C THR A 129 -14.75 18.36 4.11
N VAL A 130 -14.47 19.37 4.92
CA VAL A 130 -15.41 19.83 5.94
C VAL A 130 -16.48 20.68 5.24
N VAL A 131 -17.67 20.15 5.11
CA VAL A 131 -18.85 20.96 4.72
C VAL A 131 -19.29 21.73 5.96
N PRO A 132 -19.27 23.07 5.95
CA PRO A 132 -19.79 23.84 7.10
C PRO A 132 -21.25 23.45 7.32
N LYS A 133 -21.61 23.10 8.55
CA LYS A 133 -23.03 22.99 8.92
C LYS A 133 -23.65 24.39 8.76
N ARG A 134 -24.64 24.51 7.88
CA ARG A 134 -25.55 25.66 7.85
C ARG A 134 -26.47 25.61 9.09
#